data_03955ef1b7015a9336051aa05f897880
#
_entry.id   03955ef1b7015a9336051aa05f897880
#
_cell.length_a   1.000
_cell.length_b   1.000
_cell.length_c   1.000
_cell.angle_alpha   90.00
_cell.angle_beta   90.00
_cell.angle_gamma   90.00
#
_symmetry.space_group_name_H-M   'P 1'
#
loop_
_entity.id
_entity.type
_entity.pdbx_description
1 polymer ?
#
loop_
_entity_poly.entity_id
_entity_poly.type
_entity_poly.pdbx_seq_one_letter_code
_entity_poly.pdbx_strand_id
1 'polypeptide(L)'
;MLFLLADDLGWADLSVYGQTAYDTPHLDRLAAQGVRFTQAYANSAVCSATRFALITGRYQYRLPGGLEEPLTGAGQHLGLPPAHPTLPSLLKAVGYTTALIGKWHLGTLPHYGPLKSGYDHFFGNYGGALDYFTHKPGVGAHVPRDLYDGEVPVARVGYYTQLLTEASAQYLTSHLQQRQAPPFFVSLHFTAPHWPWEGPEDEGVSRTLTDLRHYDGGNLTTYATMVRALDQAVGQVLAVLDAQGRTEHTIVIFTSDNGGERFSKTWPFTGQKTELLEGGLRVPTLLRWPARVVPQVSPQVTITMDWLPTLLAAAGTRPDAAYPSDGDNLLPLLLGTRAPYPRTLYWRYKAQAQRAVRAGDWKYLKINDNEFLFNVVDDVRERANLRDRYPEVFQRLRHQWEDWNSQQLPMTDVRYSSSVSPETQADRYVPERLRRIAPGSPV
;
A
#
# COMPACT_ATOMS: atom_id res chain seq x y z
N MET A 1 11.61 0.89 -14.77
CA MET A 1 11.16 1.06 -13.38
C MET A 1 10.24 -0.09 -13.02
N LEU A 2 10.42 -0.69 -11.85
CA LEU A 2 9.59 -1.77 -11.32
C LEU A 2 9.12 -1.39 -9.92
N PHE A 3 7.81 -1.28 -9.72
CA PHE A 3 7.17 -0.97 -8.45
C PHE A 3 6.45 -2.20 -7.92
N LEU A 4 6.90 -2.72 -6.80
CA LEU A 4 6.38 -3.93 -6.15
C LEU A 4 5.59 -3.52 -4.91
N LEU A 5 4.30 -3.81 -4.88
CA LEU A 5 3.40 -3.45 -3.78
C LEU A 5 2.79 -4.70 -3.16
N ALA A 6 3.08 -4.93 -1.89
CA ALA A 6 2.38 -5.93 -1.08
C ALA A 6 1.07 -5.34 -0.52
N ASP A 7 0.16 -6.19 -0.08
CA ASP A 7 -1.13 -5.83 0.49
C ASP A 7 -1.21 -6.37 1.92
N ASP A 8 -1.41 -5.48 2.90
CA ASP A 8 -1.47 -5.81 4.33
C ASP A 8 -0.17 -6.41 4.92
N LEU A 9 0.99 -6.10 4.36
CA LEU A 9 2.27 -6.56 4.90
C LEU A 9 2.74 -5.63 6.01
N GLY A 10 2.92 -6.16 7.21
CA GLY A 10 3.38 -5.39 8.36
C GLY A 10 4.88 -5.09 8.34
N TRP A 11 5.27 -4.14 9.18
CA TRP A 11 6.64 -3.68 9.27
C TRP A 11 7.66 -4.80 9.47
N ALA A 12 7.41 -5.70 10.42
CA ALA A 12 8.35 -6.73 10.80
C ALA A 12 8.05 -8.09 10.16
N ASP A 13 7.37 -8.12 9.03
CA ASP A 13 7.11 -9.34 8.27
C ASP A 13 8.26 -9.75 7.34
N LEU A 14 9.26 -8.89 7.16
CA LEU A 14 10.49 -9.20 6.43
C LEU A 14 11.67 -9.44 7.38
N SER A 15 12.56 -10.38 7.05
CA SER A 15 13.73 -10.70 7.87
C SER A 15 14.57 -9.44 8.13
N VAL A 16 14.81 -8.63 7.11
CA VAL A 16 15.59 -7.38 7.20
C VAL A 16 14.93 -6.31 8.07
N TYR A 17 13.64 -6.47 8.40
CA TYR A 17 12.89 -5.59 9.32
C TYR A 17 12.56 -6.27 10.67
N GLY A 18 13.07 -7.48 10.93
CA GLY A 18 12.99 -8.13 12.25
C GLY A 18 12.05 -9.33 12.34
N GLN A 19 11.68 -9.94 11.20
CA GLN A 19 11.07 -11.26 11.20
C GLN A 19 12.09 -12.32 11.61
N THR A 20 11.70 -13.22 12.51
CA THR A 20 12.56 -14.30 13.04
C THR A 20 11.96 -15.69 12.92
N ALA A 21 10.68 -15.79 12.55
CA ALA A 21 10.00 -17.08 12.41
C ALA A 21 10.12 -17.68 11.01
N TYR A 22 10.48 -16.86 10.02
CA TYR A 22 10.73 -17.26 8.63
C TYR A 22 11.62 -16.23 7.93
N ASP A 23 12.20 -16.63 6.82
CA ASP A 23 13.14 -15.81 6.04
C ASP A 23 12.50 -15.26 4.76
N THR A 24 12.99 -14.10 4.32
CA THR A 24 12.63 -13.41 3.07
C THR A 24 13.90 -13.06 2.27
N PRO A 25 14.66 -14.07 1.77
CA PRO A 25 16.02 -13.86 1.27
C PRO A 25 16.11 -13.00 0.01
N HIS A 26 15.06 -12.95 -0.83
CA HIS A 26 15.07 -12.12 -2.03
C HIS A 26 14.86 -10.64 -1.71
N LEU A 27 13.98 -10.33 -0.76
CA LEU A 27 13.78 -8.98 -0.26
C LEU A 27 14.97 -8.52 0.60
N ASP A 28 15.59 -9.40 1.37
CA ASP A 28 16.82 -9.12 2.11
C ASP A 28 17.96 -8.76 1.16
N ARG A 29 18.10 -9.49 0.04
CA ARG A 29 19.07 -9.17 -1.01
C ARG A 29 18.76 -7.82 -1.66
N LEU A 30 17.49 -7.51 -1.92
CA LEU A 30 17.07 -6.20 -2.45
C LEU A 30 17.47 -5.07 -1.48
N ALA A 31 17.27 -5.26 -0.18
CA ALA A 31 17.66 -4.33 0.86
C ALA A 31 19.18 -4.13 0.95
N ALA A 32 19.96 -5.23 0.86
CA ALA A 32 21.41 -5.20 0.90
C ALA A 32 22.02 -4.49 -0.31
N GLN A 33 21.33 -4.48 -1.45
CA GLN A 33 21.77 -3.86 -2.70
C GLN A 33 21.22 -2.44 -2.90
N GLY A 34 20.50 -1.89 -1.91
CA GLY A 34 19.82 -0.61 -2.06
C GLY A 34 19.60 0.16 -0.77
N VAL A 35 18.55 0.94 -0.74
CA VAL A 35 18.15 1.73 0.41
C VAL A 35 17.06 1.02 1.19
N ARG A 36 17.28 0.81 2.49
CA ARG A 36 16.26 0.39 3.45
C ARG A 36 15.79 1.60 4.24
N PHE A 37 14.53 1.97 4.08
CA PHE A 37 13.94 3.09 4.83
C PHE A 37 13.45 2.62 6.20
N THR A 38 13.81 3.35 7.25
CA THR A 38 13.38 3.03 8.63
C THR A 38 12.16 3.83 9.08
N GLN A 39 11.72 4.80 8.28
CA GLN A 39 10.60 5.68 8.61
C GLN A 39 9.72 5.94 7.37
N ALA A 40 9.32 4.86 6.68
CA ALA A 40 8.40 4.95 5.55
C ALA A 40 6.96 4.70 5.99
N TYR A 41 6.04 5.50 5.44
CA TYR A 41 4.63 5.51 5.80
C TYR A 41 3.73 5.26 4.59
N ALA A 42 2.63 4.56 4.84
CA ALA A 42 1.50 4.53 3.94
C ALA A 42 0.66 5.81 4.06
N ASN A 43 -0.02 6.20 2.99
CA ASN A 43 -0.91 7.36 3.01
C ASN A 43 -2.21 7.14 3.80
N SER A 44 -2.57 5.90 4.04
CA SER A 44 -3.73 5.51 4.84
C SER A 44 -3.46 4.18 5.54
N ALA A 45 -4.26 3.88 6.54
CA ALA A 45 -4.28 2.57 7.19
C ALA A 45 -5.12 1.53 6.43
N VAL A 46 -5.51 1.81 5.16
CA VAL A 46 -6.25 0.88 4.28
C VAL A 46 -5.85 1.04 2.81
N CYS A 47 -6.02 -0.05 2.06
CA CYS A 47 -5.48 -0.28 0.73
C CYS A 47 -5.92 0.76 -0.33
N SER A 48 -7.21 0.90 -0.66
CA SER A 48 -7.62 1.77 -1.78
C SER A 48 -7.21 3.22 -1.57
N ALA A 49 -7.35 3.74 -0.35
CA ALA A 49 -6.99 5.12 -0.01
C ALA A 49 -5.50 5.38 -0.26
N THR A 50 -4.60 4.48 0.18
CA THR A 50 -3.16 4.59 -0.12
C THR A 50 -2.88 4.47 -1.62
N ARG A 51 -3.58 3.57 -2.33
CA ARG A 51 -3.39 3.39 -3.79
C ARG A 51 -3.80 4.62 -4.58
N PHE A 52 -4.86 5.36 -4.15
CA PHE A 52 -5.20 6.68 -4.70
C PHE A 52 -4.03 7.66 -4.56
N ALA A 53 -3.44 7.74 -3.37
CA ALA A 53 -2.33 8.65 -3.12
C ALA A 53 -1.06 8.23 -3.88
N LEU A 54 -0.75 6.94 -3.96
CA LEU A 54 0.40 6.42 -4.71
C LEU A 54 0.36 6.85 -6.18
N ILE A 55 -0.77 6.61 -6.83
CA ILE A 55 -0.86 6.81 -8.28
C ILE A 55 -1.01 8.28 -8.69
N THR A 56 -1.54 9.13 -7.78
CA THR A 56 -1.77 10.57 -8.03
C THR A 56 -0.68 11.48 -7.47
N GLY A 57 0.17 10.97 -6.54
CA GLY A 57 1.15 11.78 -5.82
C GLY A 57 0.53 12.81 -4.87
N ARG A 58 -0.75 12.63 -4.53
CA ARG A 58 -1.55 13.60 -3.75
C ARG A 58 -2.25 12.89 -2.60
N TYR A 59 -2.57 13.63 -1.56
CA TYR A 59 -3.46 13.10 -0.54
C TYR A 59 -4.76 12.61 -1.16
N GLN A 60 -5.13 11.37 -0.87
CA GLN A 60 -6.35 10.71 -1.34
C GLN A 60 -7.63 11.51 -1.03
N TYR A 61 -7.60 12.32 0.00
CA TYR A 61 -8.72 13.17 0.44
C TYR A 61 -9.06 14.32 -0.52
N ARG A 62 -8.31 14.47 -1.61
CA ARG A 62 -8.62 15.40 -2.70
C ARG A 62 -9.56 14.82 -3.75
N LEU A 63 -9.88 13.53 -3.65
CA LEU A 63 -10.72 12.81 -4.61
C LEU A 63 -11.88 12.11 -3.88
N PRO A 64 -13.13 12.20 -4.42
CA PRO A 64 -14.28 11.54 -3.79
C PRO A 64 -14.09 10.04 -3.57
N GLY A 65 -13.52 9.30 -4.54
CA GLY A 65 -13.22 7.87 -4.40
C GLY A 65 -12.15 7.58 -3.34
N GLY A 66 -11.25 8.51 -3.09
CA GLY A 66 -10.23 8.41 -2.04
C GLY A 66 -10.75 8.65 -0.62
N LEU A 67 -12.01 9.09 -0.49
CA LEU A 67 -12.70 9.20 0.80
C LEU A 67 -13.30 7.87 1.26
N GLU A 68 -13.38 6.89 0.39
CA GLU A 68 -13.78 5.53 0.75
C GLU A 68 -12.62 4.80 1.44
N GLU A 69 -12.89 4.17 2.57
CA GLU A 69 -11.87 3.59 3.45
C GLU A 69 -12.20 2.15 3.87
N PRO A 70 -12.05 1.16 2.94
CA PRO A 70 -11.68 1.23 1.53
C PRO A 70 -12.87 1.41 0.57
N LEU A 71 -12.57 1.58 -0.72
CA LEU A 71 -13.56 1.60 -1.80
C LEU A 71 -14.18 0.20 -1.96
N THR A 72 -15.42 0.03 -1.49
CA THR A 72 -16.18 -1.21 -1.58
C THR A 72 -17.58 -0.95 -2.09
N GLY A 73 -18.18 -1.87 -2.86
CA GLY A 73 -19.58 -1.79 -3.33
C GLY A 73 -19.93 -0.57 -4.20
N ALA A 74 -19.22 0.54 -4.05
CA ALA A 74 -19.39 1.77 -4.80
C ALA A 74 -18.45 1.86 -6.03
N GLY A 75 -17.61 0.86 -6.27
CA GLY A 75 -16.55 0.91 -7.28
C GLY A 75 -17.03 1.10 -8.72
N GLN A 76 -18.32 0.94 -9.03
CA GLN A 76 -18.90 1.28 -10.32
C GLN A 76 -19.27 2.77 -10.45
N HIS A 77 -19.50 3.44 -9.33
CA HIS A 77 -19.96 4.83 -9.27
C HIS A 77 -18.88 5.79 -8.78
N LEU A 78 -17.91 5.27 -8.03
CA LEU A 78 -16.78 6.02 -7.51
C LEU A 78 -15.48 5.31 -7.91
N GLY A 79 -14.47 6.09 -8.25
CA GLY A 79 -13.16 5.57 -8.62
C GLY A 79 -12.21 6.70 -8.95
N LEU A 80 -11.06 6.35 -9.48
CA LEU A 80 -10.09 7.31 -9.99
C LEU A 80 -10.58 7.87 -11.33
N PRO A 81 -10.87 9.19 -11.42
CA PRO A 81 -11.36 9.77 -12.66
C PRO A 81 -10.34 9.58 -13.79
N PRO A 82 -10.76 9.09 -14.98
CA PRO A 82 -9.86 8.86 -16.12
C PRO A 82 -9.07 10.09 -16.58
N ALA A 83 -9.64 11.29 -16.39
CA ALA A 83 -8.98 12.55 -16.73
C ALA A 83 -7.94 13.01 -15.71
N HIS A 84 -7.86 12.37 -14.53
CA HIS A 84 -6.87 12.76 -13.51
C HIS A 84 -5.47 12.27 -13.92
N PRO A 85 -4.45 13.16 -13.94
CA PRO A 85 -3.07 12.75 -14.21
C PRO A 85 -2.59 11.73 -13.17
N THR A 86 -1.93 10.69 -13.64
CA THR A 86 -1.42 9.59 -12.81
C THR A 86 0.05 9.34 -13.10
N LEU A 87 0.74 8.65 -12.21
CA LEU A 87 2.13 8.25 -12.47
C LEU A 87 2.31 7.53 -13.80
N PRO A 88 1.52 6.49 -14.15
CA PRO A 88 1.65 5.84 -15.46
C PRO A 88 1.30 6.77 -16.63
N SER A 89 0.27 7.61 -16.55
CA SER A 89 -0.07 8.51 -17.65
C SER A 89 1.02 9.56 -17.92
N LEU A 90 1.64 10.10 -16.87
CA LEU A 90 2.73 11.07 -16.97
C LEU A 90 4.05 10.43 -17.46
N LEU A 91 4.34 9.20 -17.07
CA LEU A 91 5.48 8.44 -17.61
C LEU A 91 5.26 8.06 -19.08
N LYS A 92 4.04 7.64 -19.43
CA LYS A 92 3.67 7.36 -20.83
C LYS A 92 3.86 8.58 -21.73
N ALA A 93 3.52 9.78 -21.25
CA ALA A 93 3.70 11.03 -21.99
C ALA A 93 5.18 11.35 -22.34
N VAL A 94 6.14 10.74 -21.63
CA VAL A 94 7.58 10.86 -21.89
C VAL A 94 8.20 9.57 -22.45
N GLY A 95 7.38 8.71 -23.05
CA GLY A 95 7.80 7.56 -23.85
C GLY A 95 7.99 6.24 -23.11
N TYR A 96 7.52 6.12 -21.85
CA TYR A 96 7.50 4.84 -21.16
C TYR A 96 6.34 3.99 -21.65
N THR A 97 6.55 2.68 -21.75
CA THR A 97 5.45 1.70 -21.73
C THR A 97 5.07 1.39 -20.29
N THR A 98 3.80 1.18 -20.04
CA THR A 98 3.27 1.09 -18.68
C THR A 98 2.40 -0.14 -18.50
N ALA A 99 2.60 -0.89 -17.42
CA ALA A 99 1.82 -2.07 -17.11
C ALA A 99 1.42 -2.11 -15.64
N LEU A 100 0.16 -2.49 -15.37
CA LEU A 100 -0.27 -2.93 -14.05
C LEU A 100 -0.53 -4.43 -14.10
N ILE A 101 0.12 -5.16 -13.19
CA ILE A 101 -0.13 -6.58 -12.97
C ILE A 101 -0.54 -6.76 -11.52
N GLY A 102 -1.76 -7.27 -11.26
CA GLY A 102 -2.32 -7.48 -9.95
C GLY A 102 -3.48 -6.55 -9.55
N LYS A 103 -3.55 -6.20 -8.29
CA LYS A 103 -4.68 -5.49 -7.67
C LYS A 103 -4.74 -4.01 -8.08
N TRP A 104 -5.90 -3.59 -8.58
CA TRP A 104 -6.21 -2.19 -8.89
C TRP A 104 -6.81 -1.43 -7.71
N HIS A 105 -8.02 -1.75 -7.32
CA HIS A 105 -8.79 -1.21 -6.19
C HIS A 105 -9.08 0.30 -6.23
N LEU A 106 -9.19 0.88 -7.43
CA LEU A 106 -9.50 2.31 -7.63
C LEU A 106 -10.72 2.56 -8.52
N GLY A 107 -11.73 1.70 -8.41
CA GLY A 107 -12.96 1.70 -9.20
C GLY A 107 -12.98 0.62 -10.26
N THR A 108 -14.15 0.36 -10.84
CA THR A 108 -14.40 -0.76 -11.75
C THR A 108 -15.01 -0.32 -13.09
N LEU A 109 -14.99 -1.22 -14.04
CA LEU A 109 -15.65 -1.04 -15.33
C LEU A 109 -17.15 -0.74 -15.18
N PRO A 110 -17.75 -0.03 -16.13
CA PRO A 110 -17.16 0.47 -17.36
C PRO A 110 -16.43 1.81 -17.24
N HIS A 111 -16.54 2.51 -16.11
CA HIS A 111 -16.11 3.90 -15.97
C HIS A 111 -14.66 4.06 -15.54
N TYR A 112 -14.15 3.13 -14.74
CA TYR A 112 -12.82 3.20 -14.14
C TYR A 112 -11.99 1.97 -14.51
N GLY A 113 -10.69 2.08 -14.37
CA GLY A 113 -9.79 0.95 -14.58
C GLY A 113 -8.36 1.37 -14.95
N PRO A 114 -7.40 0.43 -14.89
CA PRO A 114 -6.00 0.71 -15.19
C PRO A 114 -5.76 1.31 -16.57
N LEU A 115 -6.38 0.73 -17.63
CA LEU A 115 -6.22 1.21 -19.00
C LEU A 115 -6.80 2.61 -19.22
N LYS A 116 -7.77 3.02 -18.40
CA LYS A 116 -8.35 4.38 -18.40
C LYS A 116 -7.51 5.37 -17.59
N SER A 117 -6.54 4.87 -16.82
CA SER A 117 -5.70 5.65 -15.91
C SER A 117 -4.24 5.69 -16.34
N GLY A 118 -3.95 5.42 -17.63
CA GLY A 118 -2.63 5.62 -18.22
C GLY A 118 -1.78 4.35 -18.36
N TYR A 119 -2.23 3.18 -17.91
CA TYR A 119 -1.55 1.92 -18.20
C TYR A 119 -1.85 1.45 -19.63
N ASP A 120 -0.84 0.89 -20.29
CA ASP A 120 -0.96 0.26 -21.62
C ASP A 120 -1.39 -1.20 -21.53
N HIS A 121 -1.02 -1.87 -20.44
CA HIS A 121 -1.33 -3.27 -20.18
C HIS A 121 -1.86 -3.46 -18.76
N PHE A 122 -2.82 -4.37 -18.62
CA PHE A 122 -3.38 -4.78 -17.35
C PHE A 122 -3.64 -6.29 -17.33
N PHE A 123 -3.17 -6.96 -16.28
CA PHE A 123 -3.58 -8.31 -15.92
C PHE A 123 -3.78 -8.37 -14.42
N GLY A 124 -4.99 -8.69 -13.93
CA GLY A 124 -5.24 -8.72 -12.50
C GLY A 124 -6.71 -8.56 -12.14
N ASN A 125 -6.96 -8.01 -10.94
CA ASN A 125 -8.28 -7.83 -10.37
C ASN A 125 -8.62 -6.36 -10.13
N TYR A 126 -9.90 -6.02 -10.27
CA TYR A 126 -10.41 -4.67 -10.02
C TYR A 126 -10.73 -4.42 -8.55
N GLY A 127 -11.17 -5.43 -7.83
CA GLY A 127 -11.61 -5.32 -6.44
C GLY A 127 -10.50 -5.28 -5.40
N GLY A 128 -10.90 -5.24 -4.13
CA GLY A 128 -10.00 -5.14 -2.98
C GLY A 128 -9.44 -6.47 -2.51
N ALA A 129 -10.13 -7.58 -2.75
CA ALA A 129 -9.73 -8.91 -2.34
C ALA A 129 -10.35 -9.95 -3.26
N LEU A 130 -9.72 -11.10 -3.34
CA LEU A 130 -10.22 -12.28 -4.04
C LEU A 130 -9.62 -13.54 -3.40
N ASP A 131 -10.27 -14.66 -3.61
CA ASP A 131 -9.76 -16.00 -3.29
C ASP A 131 -8.59 -16.35 -4.22
N TYR A 132 -7.51 -16.89 -3.67
CA TYR A 132 -6.25 -17.10 -4.40
C TYR A 132 -6.30 -18.20 -5.47
N PHE A 133 -7.34 -19.06 -5.47
CA PHE A 133 -7.49 -20.15 -6.44
C PHE A 133 -8.71 -20.00 -7.33
N THR A 134 -9.84 -19.60 -6.77
CA THR A 134 -11.06 -19.37 -7.56
C THR A 134 -11.08 -18.01 -8.25
N HIS A 135 -10.23 -17.06 -7.79
CA HIS A 135 -10.13 -15.66 -8.24
C HIS A 135 -11.47 -14.93 -8.16
N LYS A 136 -12.29 -15.26 -7.14
CA LYS A 136 -13.59 -14.64 -6.91
C LYS A 136 -13.52 -13.65 -5.75
N PRO A 137 -14.22 -12.52 -5.83
CA PRO A 137 -14.29 -11.53 -4.75
C PRO A 137 -15.29 -11.92 -3.64
N GLY A 138 -15.75 -13.15 -3.62
CA GLY A 138 -16.70 -13.71 -2.64
C GLY A 138 -16.90 -15.19 -2.86
N VAL A 139 -17.59 -15.82 -1.90
CA VAL A 139 -17.87 -17.26 -1.89
C VAL A 139 -19.18 -17.56 -2.62
N GLY A 140 -19.22 -18.64 -3.38
CA GLY A 140 -20.41 -19.15 -4.04
C GLY A 140 -20.26 -19.31 -5.55
N ALA A 141 -21.10 -20.21 -6.11
CA ALA A 141 -21.04 -20.55 -7.53
C ALA A 141 -21.45 -19.38 -8.44
N HIS A 142 -22.39 -18.55 -7.97
CA HIS A 142 -22.93 -17.39 -8.71
C HIS A 142 -22.04 -16.15 -8.69
N VAL A 143 -20.99 -16.13 -7.86
CA VAL A 143 -20.06 -15.00 -7.80
C VAL A 143 -19.12 -15.08 -9.01
N PRO A 144 -19.07 -14.05 -9.88
CA PRO A 144 -18.14 -14.04 -11.00
C PRO A 144 -16.69 -13.89 -10.53
N ARG A 145 -15.75 -14.35 -11.35
CA ARG A 145 -14.34 -14.09 -11.11
C ARG A 145 -14.01 -12.60 -11.27
N ASP A 146 -13.10 -12.10 -10.47
CA ASP A 146 -12.50 -10.79 -10.60
C ASP A 146 -11.07 -10.94 -11.13
N LEU A 147 -10.92 -11.56 -12.30
CA LEU A 147 -9.65 -11.72 -12.99
C LEU A 147 -9.81 -11.31 -14.46
N TYR A 148 -8.94 -10.40 -14.89
CA TYR A 148 -9.03 -9.75 -16.19
C TYR A 148 -7.68 -9.71 -16.90
N ASP A 149 -7.74 -9.76 -18.24
CA ASP A 149 -6.66 -9.40 -19.15
C ASP A 149 -7.13 -8.20 -19.97
N GLY A 150 -6.55 -7.05 -19.70
CA GLY A 150 -7.12 -5.77 -20.10
C GLY A 150 -8.49 -5.53 -19.45
N GLU A 151 -9.52 -5.33 -20.28
CA GLU A 151 -10.91 -5.16 -19.84
C GLU A 151 -11.75 -6.44 -20.06
N VAL A 152 -11.11 -7.55 -20.44
CA VAL A 152 -11.77 -8.81 -20.72
C VAL A 152 -11.63 -9.75 -19.51
N PRO A 153 -12.76 -10.26 -18.96
CA PRO A 153 -12.70 -11.23 -17.89
C PRO A 153 -12.10 -12.55 -18.42
N VAL A 154 -11.18 -13.13 -17.65
CA VAL A 154 -10.49 -14.37 -17.99
C VAL A 154 -10.59 -15.40 -16.88
N ALA A 155 -10.46 -16.68 -17.25
CA ALA A 155 -10.31 -17.77 -16.31
C ALA A 155 -8.87 -18.31 -16.37
N ARG A 156 -8.26 -18.47 -15.22
CA ARG A 156 -6.96 -19.13 -15.06
C ARG A 156 -7.08 -20.17 -13.96
N VAL A 157 -6.16 -21.12 -13.93
CA VAL A 157 -6.02 -22.11 -12.86
C VAL A 157 -4.66 -21.88 -12.21
N GLY A 158 -4.61 -21.92 -10.90
CA GLY A 158 -3.38 -21.76 -10.13
C GLY A 158 -3.48 -20.72 -9.02
N TYR A 159 -2.46 -20.67 -8.19
CA TYR A 159 -2.34 -19.73 -7.08
C TYR A 159 -2.10 -18.31 -7.59
N TYR A 160 -2.90 -17.36 -7.13
CA TYR A 160 -2.94 -16.01 -7.71
C TYR A 160 -1.59 -15.30 -7.68
N THR A 161 -0.84 -15.38 -6.57
CA THR A 161 0.51 -14.79 -6.48
C THR A 161 1.44 -15.33 -7.58
N GLN A 162 1.36 -16.63 -7.89
CA GLN A 162 2.15 -17.24 -8.96
C GLN A 162 1.69 -16.77 -10.34
N LEU A 163 0.39 -16.68 -10.60
CA LEU A 163 -0.13 -16.16 -11.87
C LEU A 163 0.35 -14.73 -12.14
N LEU A 164 0.37 -13.87 -11.12
CA LEU A 164 0.90 -12.51 -11.23
C LEU A 164 2.40 -12.51 -11.52
N THR A 165 3.15 -13.43 -10.90
CA THR A 165 4.59 -13.59 -11.11
C THR A 165 4.89 -13.99 -12.55
N GLU A 166 4.19 -15.01 -13.06
CA GLU A 166 4.33 -15.51 -14.42
C GLU A 166 3.97 -14.44 -15.45
N ALA A 167 2.84 -13.73 -15.25
CA ALA A 167 2.42 -12.64 -16.12
C ALA A 167 3.46 -11.50 -16.15
N SER A 168 4.04 -11.16 -15.00
CA SER A 168 5.08 -10.13 -14.89
C SER A 168 6.37 -10.54 -15.57
N ALA A 169 6.80 -11.77 -15.35
CA ALA A 169 8.01 -12.33 -15.97
C ALA A 169 7.85 -12.40 -17.50
N GLN A 170 6.69 -12.85 -17.98
CA GLN A 170 6.38 -12.90 -19.40
C GLN A 170 6.36 -11.51 -20.04
N TYR A 171 5.67 -10.55 -19.40
CA TYR A 171 5.59 -9.18 -19.89
C TYR A 171 6.99 -8.54 -19.98
N LEU A 172 7.78 -8.61 -18.90
CA LEU A 172 9.14 -8.06 -18.88
C LEU A 172 10.05 -8.72 -19.91
N THR A 173 10.01 -10.06 -20.03
CA THR A 173 10.82 -10.79 -21.00
C THR A 173 10.46 -10.36 -22.43
N SER A 174 9.19 -10.37 -22.78
CA SER A 174 8.71 -10.00 -24.12
C SER A 174 9.04 -8.54 -24.45
N HIS A 175 8.93 -7.64 -23.47
CA HIS A 175 9.24 -6.23 -23.63
C HIS A 175 10.75 -6.02 -23.84
N LEU A 176 11.60 -6.63 -22.99
CA LEU A 176 13.04 -6.40 -22.98
C LEU A 176 13.78 -7.09 -24.16
N GLN A 177 13.16 -8.07 -24.80
CA GLN A 177 13.66 -8.71 -26.02
C GLN A 177 13.43 -7.89 -27.29
N GLN A 178 12.61 -6.85 -27.24
CA GLN A 178 12.43 -5.96 -28.41
C GLN A 178 13.71 -5.21 -28.72
N ARG A 179 14.06 -5.11 -30.02
CA ARG A 179 15.32 -4.52 -30.48
C ARG A 179 15.56 -3.07 -29.99
N GLN A 180 14.47 -2.31 -29.84
CA GLN A 180 14.49 -0.92 -29.36
C GLN A 180 13.38 -0.73 -28.33
N ALA A 181 13.37 -1.58 -27.27
CA ALA A 181 12.40 -1.48 -26.21
C ALA A 181 12.41 -0.09 -25.58
N PRO A 182 11.29 0.64 -25.54
CA PRO A 182 11.21 1.90 -24.80
C PRO A 182 11.44 1.64 -23.30
N PRO A 183 11.72 2.66 -22.50
CA PRO A 183 11.75 2.50 -21.05
C PRO A 183 10.40 2.01 -20.56
N PHE A 184 10.40 1.18 -19.50
CA PHE A 184 9.18 0.60 -18.94
C PHE A 184 8.90 1.09 -17.52
N PHE A 185 7.62 1.15 -17.17
CA PHE A 185 7.10 1.24 -15.82
C PHE A 185 6.12 0.09 -15.56
N VAL A 186 6.52 -0.86 -14.73
CA VAL A 186 5.70 -1.98 -14.32
C VAL A 186 5.33 -1.81 -12.85
N SER A 187 4.03 -1.77 -12.58
CA SER A 187 3.45 -1.87 -11.24
C SER A 187 2.99 -3.30 -11.02
N LEU A 188 3.68 -4.06 -10.17
CA LEU A 188 3.26 -5.38 -9.73
C LEU A 188 2.67 -5.26 -8.33
N HIS A 189 1.34 -5.31 -8.26
CA HIS A 189 0.57 -5.13 -7.05
C HIS A 189 0.00 -6.47 -6.59
N PHE A 190 0.72 -7.13 -5.69
CA PHE A 190 0.27 -8.38 -5.09
C PHE A 190 -0.95 -8.17 -4.22
N THR A 191 -1.79 -9.21 -4.10
CA THR A 191 -2.81 -9.29 -3.06
C THR A 191 -2.23 -9.92 -1.78
N ALA A 192 -1.14 -10.68 -1.90
CA ALA A 192 -0.47 -11.29 -0.76
C ALA A 192 0.21 -10.23 0.15
N PRO A 193 0.18 -10.44 1.47
CA PRO A 193 -0.46 -11.53 2.23
C PRO A 193 -1.87 -11.22 2.77
N HIS A 194 -2.69 -10.42 2.08
CA HIS A 194 -4.08 -10.13 2.44
C HIS A 194 -4.91 -11.43 2.51
N TRP A 195 -5.94 -11.47 3.34
CA TRP A 195 -6.88 -12.60 3.38
C TRP A 195 -7.59 -12.84 2.03
N PRO A 196 -8.12 -14.07 1.78
CA PRO A 196 -8.18 -15.25 2.65
C PRO A 196 -6.79 -15.84 2.91
N TRP A 197 -6.66 -16.54 4.06
CA TRP A 197 -5.38 -17.11 4.48
C TRP A 197 -5.13 -18.44 3.77
N GLU A 198 -4.46 -18.34 2.63
CA GLU A 198 -4.22 -19.45 1.70
C GLU A 198 -2.79 -19.37 1.18
N GLY A 199 -1.96 -20.36 1.49
CA GLY A 199 -0.67 -20.57 0.85
C GLY A 199 -0.81 -21.30 -0.49
N PRO A 200 0.29 -21.51 -1.23
CA PRO A 200 0.26 -22.15 -2.54
C PRO A 200 -0.33 -23.57 -2.58
N GLU A 201 -0.32 -24.30 -1.45
CA GLU A 201 -0.83 -25.67 -1.33
C GLU A 201 -2.24 -25.74 -0.75
N ASP A 202 -2.88 -24.60 -0.46
CA ASP A 202 -4.14 -24.53 0.28
C ASP A 202 -5.39 -24.47 -0.63
N GLU A 203 -5.33 -24.98 -1.87
CA GLU A 203 -6.51 -25.04 -2.75
C GLU A 203 -7.70 -25.79 -2.11
N GLY A 204 -7.42 -26.78 -1.25
CA GLY A 204 -8.44 -27.48 -0.49
C GLY A 204 -9.17 -26.56 0.51
N VAL A 205 -8.49 -25.60 1.10
CA VAL A 205 -9.05 -24.59 2.01
C VAL A 205 -9.98 -23.66 1.23
N SER A 206 -9.54 -23.14 0.07
CA SER A 206 -10.32 -22.30 -0.82
C SER A 206 -11.70 -22.91 -1.16
N ARG A 207 -11.75 -24.22 -1.36
CA ARG A 207 -12.99 -24.94 -1.69
C ARG A 207 -13.98 -25.02 -0.52
N THR A 208 -13.54 -24.78 0.69
CA THR A 208 -14.35 -24.92 1.93
C THR A 208 -14.67 -23.57 2.58
N LEU A 209 -14.19 -22.47 2.02
CA LEU A 209 -14.47 -21.13 2.54
C LEU A 209 -15.96 -20.83 2.58
N THR A 210 -16.41 -20.27 3.69
CA THR A 210 -17.77 -19.77 3.89
C THR A 210 -17.86 -18.26 3.85
N ASP A 211 -16.76 -17.56 4.18
CA ASP A 211 -16.58 -16.10 4.07
C ASP A 211 -15.16 -15.83 3.59
N LEU A 212 -15.02 -14.95 2.60
CA LEU A 212 -13.72 -14.58 2.04
C LEU A 212 -12.78 -13.98 3.10
N ARG A 213 -13.31 -13.31 4.13
CA ARG A 213 -12.51 -12.74 5.23
C ARG A 213 -11.83 -13.80 6.10
N HIS A 214 -12.27 -15.05 5.99
CA HIS A 214 -11.65 -16.22 6.61
C HIS A 214 -11.39 -16.04 8.12
N TYR A 215 -12.41 -15.56 8.85
CA TYR A 215 -12.28 -15.30 10.30
C TYR A 215 -12.09 -16.56 11.13
N ASP A 216 -12.56 -17.70 10.63
CA ASP A 216 -12.51 -19.01 11.24
C ASP A 216 -11.28 -19.84 10.84
N GLY A 217 -10.35 -19.27 10.05
CA GLY A 217 -9.20 -20.00 9.54
C GLY A 217 -7.91 -19.17 9.45
N GLY A 218 -6.91 -19.82 8.89
CA GLY A 218 -5.54 -19.31 8.87
C GLY A 218 -4.81 -19.47 10.21
N ASN A 219 -3.52 -19.30 10.16
CA ASN A 219 -2.62 -19.29 11.31
C ASN A 219 -1.27 -18.66 10.91
N LEU A 220 -0.36 -18.53 11.88
CA LEU A 220 0.98 -17.96 11.63
C LEU A 220 1.79 -18.74 10.59
N THR A 221 1.61 -20.06 10.50
CA THR A 221 2.31 -20.90 9.51
C THR A 221 1.79 -20.64 8.11
N THR A 222 0.48 -20.59 7.92
CA THR A 222 -0.13 -20.23 6.63
C THR A 222 0.29 -18.84 6.19
N TYR A 223 0.22 -17.85 7.11
CA TYR A 223 0.68 -16.49 6.83
C TYR A 223 2.17 -16.45 6.40
N ALA A 224 3.04 -17.14 7.13
CA ALA A 224 4.46 -17.26 6.79
C ALA A 224 4.66 -17.86 5.38
N THR A 225 3.84 -18.87 5.01
CA THR A 225 3.88 -19.48 3.68
C THR A 225 3.47 -18.49 2.59
N MET A 226 2.45 -17.66 2.83
CA MET A 226 2.04 -16.58 1.91
C MET A 226 3.14 -15.54 1.72
N VAL A 227 3.81 -15.10 2.80
CA VAL A 227 4.92 -14.14 2.72
C VAL A 227 6.14 -14.74 2.01
N ARG A 228 6.46 -16.01 2.26
CA ARG A 228 7.53 -16.70 1.51
C ARG A 228 7.20 -16.82 0.02
N ALA A 229 5.94 -17.10 -0.33
CA ALA A 229 5.50 -17.12 -1.73
C ALA A 229 5.64 -15.74 -2.39
N LEU A 230 5.32 -14.66 -1.67
CA LEU A 230 5.55 -13.29 -2.11
C LEU A 230 7.04 -13.00 -2.31
N ASP A 231 7.91 -13.37 -1.38
CA ASP A 231 9.36 -13.18 -1.49
C ASP A 231 9.93 -13.94 -2.69
N GLN A 232 9.52 -15.19 -2.90
CA GLN A 232 9.90 -16.00 -4.07
C GLN A 232 9.43 -15.36 -5.38
N ALA A 233 8.20 -14.84 -5.41
CA ALA A 233 7.64 -14.12 -6.55
C ALA A 233 8.50 -12.90 -6.92
N VAL A 234 8.88 -12.10 -5.92
CA VAL A 234 9.79 -10.96 -6.10
C VAL A 234 11.14 -11.46 -6.66
N GLY A 235 11.70 -12.52 -6.10
CA GLY A 235 12.96 -13.13 -6.57
C GLY A 235 12.90 -13.54 -8.04
N GLN A 236 11.82 -14.20 -8.47
CA GLN A 236 11.62 -14.63 -9.86
C GLN A 236 11.53 -13.45 -10.83
N VAL A 237 10.78 -12.40 -10.48
CA VAL A 237 10.66 -11.20 -11.31
C VAL A 237 11.99 -10.44 -11.41
N LEU A 238 12.75 -10.34 -10.31
CA LEU A 238 14.08 -9.73 -10.33
C LEU A 238 15.08 -10.53 -11.17
N ALA A 239 14.99 -11.87 -11.18
CA ALA A 239 15.84 -12.73 -12.00
C ALA A 239 15.65 -12.48 -13.51
N VAL A 240 14.47 -12.03 -13.96
CA VAL A 240 14.27 -11.61 -15.35
C VAL A 240 15.13 -10.38 -15.68
N LEU A 241 15.21 -9.40 -14.79
CA LEU A 241 16.06 -8.22 -14.98
C LEU A 241 17.54 -8.60 -15.04
N ASP A 242 17.96 -9.52 -14.17
CA ASP A 242 19.34 -10.03 -14.15
C ASP A 242 19.67 -10.76 -15.45
N ALA A 243 18.80 -11.68 -15.90
CA ALA A 243 18.97 -12.44 -17.14
C ALA A 243 18.99 -11.57 -18.41
N GLN A 244 18.29 -10.42 -18.39
CA GLN A 244 18.25 -9.48 -19.50
C GLN A 244 19.29 -8.34 -19.38
N GLY A 245 20.19 -8.38 -18.38
CA GLY A 245 21.22 -7.38 -18.15
C GLY A 245 20.66 -5.98 -17.85
N ARG A 246 19.50 -5.90 -17.21
CA ARG A 246 18.79 -4.62 -16.92
C ARG A 246 18.84 -4.19 -15.46
N THR A 247 19.43 -4.97 -14.59
CA THR A 247 19.49 -4.74 -13.13
C THR A 247 20.09 -3.38 -12.78
N GLU A 248 21.24 -3.03 -13.38
CA GLU A 248 21.98 -1.80 -13.09
C GLU A 248 21.14 -0.54 -13.37
N HIS A 249 20.34 -0.56 -14.42
CA HIS A 249 19.58 0.60 -14.91
C HIS A 249 18.10 0.57 -14.57
N THR A 250 17.67 -0.37 -13.70
CA THR A 250 16.28 -0.47 -13.27
C THR A 250 16.12 0.00 -11.83
N ILE A 251 15.27 1.03 -11.64
CA ILE A 251 14.77 1.38 -10.30
C ILE A 251 13.77 0.31 -9.90
N VAL A 252 14.02 -0.35 -8.78
CA VAL A 252 13.10 -1.30 -8.14
C VAL A 252 12.70 -0.73 -6.78
N ILE A 253 11.39 -0.62 -6.54
CA ILE A 253 10.82 -0.24 -5.24
C ILE A 253 9.95 -1.37 -4.75
N PHE A 254 10.07 -1.72 -3.47
CA PHE A 254 9.17 -2.63 -2.76
C PHE A 254 8.60 -1.90 -1.54
N THR A 255 7.28 -1.99 -1.33
CA THR A 255 6.60 -1.48 -0.14
C THR A 255 5.27 -2.20 0.08
N SER A 256 4.55 -1.86 1.17
CA SER A 256 3.16 -2.25 1.43
C SER A 256 2.21 -1.06 1.32
N ASP A 257 0.93 -1.31 1.07
CA ASP A 257 -0.09 -0.27 0.96
C ASP A 257 -0.63 0.21 2.32
N ASN A 258 -0.54 -0.59 3.37
CA ASN A 258 -0.83 -0.23 4.76
C ASN A 258 -0.12 -1.21 5.71
N GLY A 259 -0.21 -0.93 6.99
CA GLY A 259 0.26 -1.86 8.02
C GLY A 259 -0.50 -3.19 7.99
N GLY A 260 0.10 -4.21 8.57
CA GLY A 260 -0.42 -5.57 8.51
C GLY A 260 -1.70 -5.79 9.29
N GLU A 261 -2.33 -6.93 9.03
CA GLU A 261 -3.56 -7.41 9.68
C GLU A 261 -3.28 -8.73 10.41
N ARG A 262 -4.21 -9.21 11.13
CA ARG A 262 -4.40 -10.42 11.97
C ARG A 262 -3.14 -11.24 12.32
N PHE A 263 -2.43 -11.82 11.34
CA PHE A 263 -1.25 -12.66 11.57
C PHE A 263 0.07 -11.95 11.30
N SER A 264 -0.01 -10.72 10.83
CA SER A 264 1.14 -9.87 10.51
C SER A 264 1.89 -9.42 11.76
N LYS A 265 3.19 -9.21 11.63
CA LYS A 265 4.04 -8.70 12.69
C LYS A 265 4.34 -7.22 12.47
N THR A 266 3.73 -6.36 13.28
CA THR A 266 3.98 -4.90 13.26
C THR A 266 5.05 -4.45 14.26
N TRP A 267 5.60 -5.36 15.08
CA TRP A 267 6.61 -5.07 16.07
C TRP A 267 7.79 -4.24 15.52
N PRO A 268 8.31 -3.20 16.22
CA PRO A 268 7.98 -2.83 17.63
C PRO A 268 6.76 -1.93 17.78
N PHE A 269 6.09 -1.56 16.72
CA PHE A 269 5.02 -0.58 16.67
C PHE A 269 3.70 -1.13 17.24
N THR A 270 2.90 -0.24 17.81
CA THR A 270 1.53 -0.52 18.23
C THR A 270 0.57 -0.27 17.07
N GLY A 271 -0.54 -1.01 17.05
CA GLY A 271 -1.56 -0.87 16.01
C GLY A 271 -1.34 -1.74 14.79
N GLN A 272 -2.32 -1.72 13.90
CA GLN A 272 -2.37 -2.52 12.68
C GLN A 272 -3.29 -1.83 11.66
N LYS A 273 -3.58 -2.48 10.53
CA LYS A 273 -4.57 -2.04 9.53
C LYS A 273 -5.81 -1.42 10.21
N THR A 274 -6.34 -0.34 9.64
CA THR A 274 -7.45 0.48 10.13
C THR A 274 -7.13 1.41 11.31
N GLU A 275 -5.87 1.48 11.76
CA GLU A 275 -5.47 2.35 12.86
C GLU A 275 -4.36 3.33 12.45
N LEU A 276 -4.49 4.59 12.86
CA LEU A 276 -3.47 5.61 12.60
C LEU A 276 -2.31 5.59 13.62
N LEU A 277 -2.17 4.51 14.38
CA LEU A 277 -0.98 4.18 15.14
C LEU A 277 0.16 3.79 14.20
N GLU A 278 1.41 3.80 14.71
CA GLU A 278 2.58 3.51 13.88
C GLU A 278 2.49 2.17 13.15
N GLY A 279 1.98 1.11 13.80
CA GLY A 279 1.83 -0.22 13.20
C GLY A 279 0.81 -0.32 12.06
N GLY A 280 -0.13 0.63 11.98
CA GLY A 280 -1.07 0.71 10.86
C GLY A 280 -0.56 1.55 9.69
N LEU A 281 0.43 2.41 9.94
CA LEU A 281 0.93 3.39 8.96
C LEU A 281 2.37 3.11 8.50
N ARG A 282 3.28 2.66 9.39
CA ARG A 282 4.65 2.33 8.99
C ARG A 282 4.70 1.03 8.23
N VAL A 283 5.35 1.08 7.08
CA VAL A 283 5.47 -0.05 6.14
C VAL A 283 6.92 -0.29 5.76
N PRO A 284 7.32 -1.57 5.54
CA PRO A 284 8.64 -1.85 5.02
C PRO A 284 8.78 -1.22 3.63
N THR A 285 9.90 -0.55 3.38
CA THR A 285 10.15 0.11 2.09
C THR A 285 11.61 -0.02 1.71
N LEU A 286 11.83 -0.57 0.52
CA LEU A 286 13.14 -0.83 -0.07
C LEU A 286 13.22 -0.16 -1.45
N LEU A 287 14.38 0.38 -1.80
CA LEU A 287 14.66 0.88 -3.14
C LEU A 287 16.03 0.40 -3.60
N ARG A 288 16.14 -0.09 -4.83
CA ARG A 288 17.40 -0.45 -5.47
C ARG A 288 17.53 0.24 -6.83
N TRP A 289 18.66 0.87 -7.06
CA TRP A 289 19.07 1.42 -8.37
C TRP A 289 20.61 1.41 -8.47
N PRO A 290 21.25 0.27 -8.77
CA PRO A 290 22.68 0.08 -8.59
C PRO A 290 23.54 1.10 -9.33
N ALA A 291 23.17 1.50 -10.56
CA ALA A 291 23.93 2.48 -11.34
C ALA A 291 23.96 3.89 -10.70
N ARG A 292 23.10 4.22 -9.76
CA ARG A 292 22.92 5.59 -9.28
C ARG A 292 22.81 5.74 -7.75
N VAL A 293 22.39 4.72 -7.04
CA VAL A 293 22.09 4.79 -5.60
C VAL A 293 22.96 3.82 -4.84
N VAL A 294 23.70 4.34 -3.88
CA VAL A 294 24.57 3.54 -2.99
C VAL A 294 23.72 2.86 -1.92
N PRO A 295 23.97 1.58 -1.62
CA PRO A 295 23.29 0.86 -0.55
C PRO A 295 23.45 1.56 0.81
N GLN A 296 22.35 1.76 1.52
CA GLN A 296 22.34 2.43 2.82
C GLN A 296 21.05 2.17 3.62
N VAL A 297 21.09 2.46 4.91
CA VAL A 297 19.90 2.58 5.76
C VAL A 297 19.55 4.06 5.88
N SER A 298 18.33 4.42 5.48
CA SER A 298 17.89 5.82 5.49
C SER A 298 16.86 6.08 6.59
N PRO A 299 17.10 7.04 7.49
CA PRO A 299 16.12 7.48 8.48
C PRO A 299 15.15 8.54 7.92
N GLN A 300 15.22 8.89 6.63
CA GLN A 300 14.33 9.88 6.04
C GLN A 300 12.87 9.44 6.20
N VAL A 301 12.06 10.32 6.73
CA VAL A 301 10.61 10.16 6.75
C VAL A 301 10.08 10.27 5.33
N THR A 302 9.43 9.22 4.85
CA THR A 302 8.83 9.14 3.51
C THR A 302 7.38 8.69 3.61
N ILE A 303 6.60 8.97 2.57
CA ILE A 303 5.21 8.54 2.47
C ILE A 303 4.92 8.07 1.04
N THR A 304 3.96 7.17 0.87
CA THR A 304 3.71 6.49 -0.42
C THR A 304 3.53 7.44 -1.61
N MET A 305 2.90 8.60 -1.42
CA MET A 305 2.71 9.59 -2.49
C MET A 305 4.01 10.26 -2.98
N ASP A 306 5.13 10.11 -2.28
CA ASP A 306 6.44 10.64 -2.70
C ASP A 306 6.97 9.95 -3.95
N TRP A 307 6.51 8.73 -4.23
CA TRP A 307 7.02 7.97 -5.36
C TRP A 307 6.65 8.57 -6.71
N LEU A 308 5.48 9.22 -6.83
CA LEU A 308 5.13 9.89 -8.09
C LEU A 308 6.15 10.99 -8.47
N PRO A 309 6.38 12.06 -7.67
CA PRO A 309 7.33 13.09 -8.06
C PRO A 309 8.77 12.58 -8.14
N THR A 310 9.13 11.55 -7.36
CA THR A 310 10.46 10.94 -7.38
C THR A 310 10.73 10.18 -8.68
N LEU A 311 9.79 9.34 -9.12
CA LEU A 311 9.95 8.56 -10.35
C LEU A 311 9.83 9.42 -11.60
N LEU A 312 8.98 10.46 -11.57
CA LEU A 312 8.93 11.46 -12.66
C LEU A 312 10.25 12.23 -12.77
N ALA A 313 10.83 12.66 -11.65
CA ALA A 313 12.15 13.30 -11.67
C ALA A 313 13.25 12.38 -12.21
N ALA A 314 13.21 11.09 -11.85
CA ALA A 314 14.14 10.09 -12.40
C ALA A 314 13.95 9.84 -13.90
N ALA A 315 12.74 10.07 -14.42
CA ALA A 315 12.41 10.03 -15.85
C ALA A 315 12.69 11.38 -16.58
N GLY A 316 13.20 12.39 -15.87
CA GLY A 316 13.47 13.70 -16.45
C GLY A 316 12.23 14.58 -16.68
N THR A 317 11.13 14.29 -15.97
CA THR A 317 9.86 15.02 -16.06
C THR A 317 9.36 15.45 -14.68
N ARG A 318 8.16 15.99 -14.59
CA ARG A 318 7.57 16.53 -13.36
C ARG A 318 6.07 16.30 -13.29
N PRO A 319 5.46 16.40 -12.09
CA PRO A 319 4.00 16.39 -11.94
C PRO A 319 3.30 17.44 -12.81
N ASP A 320 2.06 17.20 -13.15
CA ASP A 320 1.21 18.14 -13.87
C ASP A 320 1.00 19.41 -13.02
N ALA A 321 1.16 20.57 -13.63
CA ALA A 321 1.07 21.85 -12.92
C ALA A 321 -0.33 22.18 -12.40
N ALA A 322 -1.39 21.66 -13.04
CA ALA A 322 -2.77 21.80 -12.59
C ALA A 322 -3.11 20.84 -11.44
N TYR A 323 -2.27 19.81 -11.24
CA TYR A 323 -2.42 18.79 -10.20
C TYR A 323 -1.11 18.65 -9.40
N PRO A 324 -0.69 19.69 -8.67
CA PRO A 324 0.58 19.67 -7.94
C PRO A 324 0.63 18.49 -6.96
N SER A 325 1.80 17.86 -6.89
CA SER A 325 2.04 16.77 -5.94
C SER A 325 2.04 17.29 -4.50
N ASP A 326 1.42 16.53 -3.59
CA ASP A 326 1.58 16.72 -2.14
C ASP A 326 2.80 15.92 -1.62
N GLY A 327 3.31 14.96 -2.39
CA GLY A 327 4.52 14.21 -2.08
C GLY A 327 5.80 14.96 -2.43
N ASP A 328 6.90 14.62 -1.75
CA ASP A 328 8.22 15.18 -1.99
C ASP A 328 8.99 14.36 -3.04
N ASN A 329 9.79 15.05 -3.84
CA ASN A 329 10.78 14.40 -4.70
C ASN A 329 12.00 13.96 -3.87
N LEU A 330 12.14 12.65 -3.68
CA LEU A 330 13.22 12.03 -2.92
C LEU A 330 14.49 11.81 -3.76
N LEU A 331 14.47 12.05 -5.07
CA LEU A 331 15.62 11.77 -5.96
C LEU A 331 16.92 12.45 -5.50
N PRO A 332 16.95 13.75 -5.10
CA PRO A 332 18.16 14.37 -4.59
C PRO A 332 18.73 13.70 -3.34
N LEU A 333 17.85 13.21 -2.44
CA LEU A 333 18.27 12.44 -1.26
C LEU A 333 18.86 11.09 -1.67
N LEU A 334 18.21 10.36 -2.57
CA LEU A 334 18.65 9.05 -3.07
C LEU A 334 20.01 9.14 -3.77
N LEU A 335 20.28 10.24 -4.48
CA LEU A 335 21.54 10.50 -5.16
C LEU A 335 22.62 11.10 -4.24
N GLY A 336 22.33 11.29 -2.95
CA GLY A 336 23.27 11.86 -1.98
C GLY A 336 23.56 13.36 -2.15
N THR A 337 22.76 14.07 -2.97
CA THR A 337 22.92 15.52 -3.18
C THR A 337 22.10 16.36 -2.20
N ARG A 338 21.28 15.74 -1.37
CA ARG A 338 20.52 16.36 -0.29
C ARG A 338 20.59 15.47 0.96
N ALA A 339 20.85 16.08 2.12
CA ALA A 339 20.77 15.37 3.41
C ALA A 339 19.32 15.08 3.82
N PRO A 340 19.09 14.13 4.74
CA PRO A 340 17.79 13.93 5.37
C PRO A 340 17.25 15.24 5.97
N TYR A 341 15.95 15.43 5.89
CA TYR A 341 15.28 16.67 6.32
C TYR A 341 13.96 16.36 7.05
N PRO A 342 13.56 17.23 7.99
CA PRO A 342 12.32 17.05 8.73
C PRO A 342 11.12 17.24 7.79
N ARG A 343 10.06 16.46 8.06
CA ARG A 343 8.80 16.49 7.30
C ARG A 343 7.61 16.57 8.25
N THR A 344 6.49 17.07 7.72
CA THR A 344 5.19 16.99 8.36
C THR A 344 4.26 16.17 7.48
N LEU A 345 3.67 15.13 8.05
CA LEU A 345 2.75 14.22 7.38
C LEU A 345 1.41 14.21 8.11
N TYR A 346 0.32 14.06 7.35
CA TYR A 346 -1.03 14.16 7.87
C TYR A 346 -1.86 12.95 7.48
N TRP A 347 -2.74 12.54 8.40
CA TRP A 347 -3.71 11.46 8.16
C TRP A 347 -5.04 11.78 8.82
N ARG A 348 -6.08 11.23 8.25
CA ARG A 348 -7.38 11.06 8.88
C ARG A 348 -7.97 9.72 8.49
N TYR A 349 -8.84 9.19 9.30
CA TYR A 349 -9.55 7.94 9.04
C TYR A 349 -10.92 7.99 9.69
N LYS A 350 -11.98 7.63 8.96
CA LYS A 350 -13.37 7.81 9.40
C LYS A 350 -13.72 6.94 10.60
N ALA A 351 -13.36 5.64 10.52
CA ALA A 351 -13.63 4.75 11.63
C ALA A 351 -12.95 5.28 12.90
N GLN A 352 -13.71 5.39 13.96
CA GLN A 352 -13.29 5.97 15.25
C GLN A 352 -12.81 7.43 15.14
N ALA A 353 -13.24 8.17 14.11
CA ALA A 353 -12.90 9.58 13.90
C ALA A 353 -11.40 9.91 14.07
N GLN A 354 -10.53 9.04 13.57
CA GLN A 354 -9.10 9.13 13.79
C GLN A 354 -8.46 10.29 13.01
N ARG A 355 -7.46 10.91 13.63
CA ARG A 355 -6.68 12.02 13.09
C ARG A 355 -5.24 11.87 13.53
N ALA A 356 -4.28 12.14 12.65
CA ALA A 356 -2.88 12.13 13.03
C ALA A 356 -2.08 13.18 12.27
N VAL A 357 -1.09 13.75 12.94
CA VAL A 357 -0.01 14.57 12.36
C VAL A 357 1.30 14.07 12.91
N ARG A 358 2.26 13.82 12.03
CA ARG A 358 3.65 13.65 12.40
C ARG A 358 4.46 14.85 11.92
N ALA A 359 5.13 15.56 12.82
CA ALA A 359 6.05 16.65 12.50
C ALA A 359 7.38 16.42 13.21
N GLY A 360 8.42 16.07 12.45
CA GLY A 360 9.69 15.60 13.00
C GLY A 360 9.48 14.34 13.84
N ASP A 361 9.87 14.40 15.12
CA ASP A 361 9.77 13.28 16.07
C ASP A 361 8.42 13.21 16.80
N TRP A 362 7.62 14.27 16.69
CA TRP A 362 6.34 14.39 17.38
C TRP A 362 5.18 13.90 16.53
N LYS A 363 4.26 13.21 17.19
CA LYS A 363 2.99 12.78 16.59
C LYS A 363 1.81 13.14 17.48
N TYR A 364 0.90 13.96 16.94
CA TYR A 364 -0.45 14.12 17.45
C TYR A 364 -1.32 12.97 16.93
N LEU A 365 -2.11 12.38 17.79
CA LEU A 365 -3.08 11.34 17.45
C LEU A 365 -4.39 11.61 18.17
N LYS A 366 -5.52 11.47 17.45
CA LYS A 366 -6.86 11.43 18.03
C LYS A 366 -7.56 10.15 17.60
N ILE A 367 -8.20 9.46 18.55
CA ILE A 367 -9.06 8.30 18.32
C ILE A 367 -10.34 8.53 19.12
N ASN A 368 -11.48 8.65 18.45
CA ASN A 368 -12.73 9.13 19.03
C ASN A 368 -12.51 10.48 19.76
N ASP A 369 -12.83 10.56 21.05
CA ASP A 369 -12.63 11.74 21.86
C ASP A 369 -11.30 11.79 22.60
N ASN A 370 -10.47 10.76 22.47
CA ASN A 370 -9.18 10.69 23.13
C ASN A 370 -8.09 11.31 22.27
N GLU A 371 -7.32 12.22 22.84
CA GLU A 371 -6.22 12.92 22.16
C GLU A 371 -4.89 12.65 22.85
N PHE A 372 -3.85 12.46 22.04
CA PHE A 372 -2.54 12.04 22.47
C PHE A 372 -1.43 12.85 21.77
N LEU A 373 -0.30 12.98 22.46
CA LEU A 373 0.95 13.44 21.88
C LEU A 373 2.04 12.42 22.20
N PHE A 374 2.75 11.96 21.18
CA PHE A 374 3.85 11.01 21.32
C PHE A 374 5.14 11.58 20.72
N ASN A 375 6.30 11.16 21.26
CA ASN A 375 7.57 11.20 20.55
C ASN A 375 7.81 9.82 19.95
N VAL A 376 7.55 9.67 18.63
CA VAL A 376 7.58 8.35 17.95
C VAL A 376 8.98 7.85 17.61
N VAL A 377 10.02 8.59 18.00
CA VAL A 377 11.43 8.17 17.93
C VAL A 377 11.88 7.56 19.25
N ASP A 378 11.58 8.21 20.37
CA ASP A 378 11.93 7.74 21.71
C ASP A 378 10.93 6.70 22.24
N ASP A 379 9.66 6.85 21.89
CA ASP A 379 8.56 5.96 22.25
C ASP A 379 7.88 5.40 20.98
N VAL A 380 8.56 4.50 20.30
CA VAL A 380 8.10 3.85 19.07
C VAL A 380 6.78 3.07 19.24
N ARG A 381 6.39 2.81 20.51
CA ARG A 381 5.18 2.07 20.85
C ARG A 381 3.98 2.96 21.16
N GLU A 382 4.15 4.28 21.17
CA GLU A 382 3.08 5.24 21.43
C GLU A 382 2.37 4.97 22.77
N ARG A 383 3.16 4.83 23.85
CA ARG A 383 2.69 4.47 25.21
C ARG A 383 2.63 5.65 26.16
N ALA A 384 3.52 6.62 26.01
CA ALA A 384 3.62 7.78 26.89
C ALA A 384 2.86 8.97 26.28
N ASN A 385 1.65 9.25 26.74
CA ASN A 385 0.93 10.46 26.33
C ASN A 385 1.57 11.71 26.94
N LEU A 386 2.24 12.49 26.12
CA LEU A 386 3.03 13.66 26.49
C LEU A 386 2.25 14.99 26.38
N ARG A 387 0.97 14.97 26.06
CA ARG A 387 0.18 16.18 25.78
C ARG A 387 0.17 17.20 26.92
N ASP A 388 0.09 16.72 28.17
CA ASP A 388 0.06 17.56 29.36
C ASP A 388 1.44 18.08 29.75
N ARG A 389 2.51 17.34 29.36
CA ARG A 389 3.91 17.72 29.57
C ARG A 389 4.40 18.73 28.53
N TYR A 390 3.88 18.66 27.29
CA TYR A 390 4.25 19.53 26.17
C TYR A 390 3.01 20.16 25.51
N PRO A 391 2.21 20.95 26.23
CA PRO A 391 0.93 21.47 25.76
C PRO A 391 1.07 22.36 24.52
N GLU A 392 2.18 23.10 24.39
CA GLU A 392 2.42 23.99 23.23
C GLU A 392 2.65 23.15 21.95
N VAL A 393 3.41 22.06 22.06
CA VAL A 393 3.64 21.13 20.93
C VAL A 393 2.33 20.49 20.54
N PHE A 394 1.56 20.01 21.51
CA PHE A 394 0.25 19.41 21.28
C PHE A 394 -0.71 20.36 20.55
N GLN A 395 -0.87 21.60 21.04
CA GLN A 395 -1.78 22.58 20.41
C GLN A 395 -1.30 22.96 18.99
N ARG A 396 0.01 23.15 18.81
CA ARG A 396 0.59 23.44 17.49
C ARG A 396 0.26 22.34 16.47
N LEU A 397 0.47 21.07 16.80
CA LEU A 397 0.20 19.96 15.89
C LEU A 397 -1.29 19.79 15.62
N ARG A 398 -2.13 19.98 16.63
CA ARG A 398 -3.58 19.97 16.48
C ARG A 398 -4.03 21.04 15.49
N HIS A 399 -3.59 22.28 15.63
CA HIS A 399 -3.91 23.38 14.70
C HIS A 399 -3.35 23.08 13.29
N GLN A 400 -2.13 22.55 13.16
CA GLN A 400 -1.59 22.16 11.87
C GLN A 400 -2.48 21.12 11.16
N TRP A 401 -3.04 20.16 11.91
CA TRP A 401 -3.99 19.20 11.35
C TRP A 401 -5.29 19.88 10.91
N GLU A 402 -5.84 20.78 11.73
CA GLU A 402 -7.08 21.51 11.42
C GLU A 402 -6.91 22.35 10.15
N ASP A 403 -5.81 23.09 10.03
CA ASP A 403 -5.48 23.90 8.85
C ASP A 403 -5.34 23.03 7.59
N TRP A 404 -4.57 21.94 7.67
CA TRP A 404 -4.41 21.01 6.56
C TRP A 404 -5.77 20.37 6.16
N ASN A 405 -6.56 19.93 7.14
CA ASN A 405 -7.85 19.28 6.88
C ASN A 405 -8.87 20.21 6.23
N SER A 406 -8.81 21.52 6.52
CA SER A 406 -9.69 22.53 5.92
C SER A 406 -9.51 22.64 4.40
N GLN A 407 -8.37 22.20 3.87
CA GLN A 407 -8.02 22.19 2.44
C GLN A 407 -8.38 20.87 1.73
N GLN A 408 -8.90 19.90 2.47
CA GLN A 408 -9.30 18.60 1.94
C GLN A 408 -10.82 18.57 1.72
N LEU A 409 -11.29 17.62 0.91
CA LEU A 409 -12.72 17.35 0.82
C LEU A 409 -13.28 17.02 2.23
N PRO A 410 -14.48 17.48 2.56
CA PRO A 410 -15.08 17.18 3.86
C PRO A 410 -15.25 15.67 4.06
N MET A 411 -15.18 15.22 5.32
CA MET A 411 -15.54 13.85 5.67
C MET A 411 -17.04 13.68 5.44
N THR A 412 -17.41 12.72 4.63
CA THR A 412 -18.80 12.33 4.36
C THR A 412 -19.15 11.08 5.17
N ASP A 413 -20.45 10.85 5.41
CA ASP A 413 -20.96 9.64 6.09
C ASP A 413 -20.91 8.40 5.17
N VAL A 414 -19.81 8.21 4.47
CA VAL A 414 -19.61 7.07 3.56
C VAL A 414 -19.18 5.84 4.35
N ARG A 415 -19.40 4.66 3.79
CA ARG A 415 -19.08 3.37 4.44
C ARG A 415 -17.60 3.26 4.74
N TYR A 416 -17.29 2.64 5.86
CA TYR A 416 -15.92 2.39 6.33
C TYR A 416 -15.47 0.98 5.97
N SER A 417 -14.17 0.78 6.06
CA SER A 417 -13.63 -0.58 6.12
C SER A 417 -14.18 -1.32 7.33
N SER A 418 -14.75 -2.48 7.10
CA SER A 418 -15.17 -3.44 8.13
C SER A 418 -14.31 -4.70 8.10
N SER A 419 -13.12 -4.64 7.50
CA SER A 419 -12.25 -5.80 7.35
C SER A 419 -11.75 -6.36 8.68
N VAL A 420 -11.69 -5.54 9.73
CA VAL A 420 -11.39 -5.96 11.10
C VAL A 420 -12.59 -5.62 11.99
N SER A 421 -13.30 -6.65 12.45
CA SER A 421 -14.43 -6.51 13.36
C SER A 421 -14.01 -6.84 14.79
N PRO A 422 -14.23 -5.93 15.77
CA PRO A 422 -13.94 -6.20 17.18
C PRO A 422 -14.66 -7.45 17.70
N GLU A 423 -15.83 -7.79 17.15
CA GLU A 423 -16.62 -8.95 17.54
C GLU A 423 -15.96 -10.28 17.19
N THR A 424 -15.10 -10.29 16.19
CA THR A 424 -14.44 -11.49 15.67
C THR A 424 -13.02 -11.67 16.20
N GLN A 425 -12.49 -10.68 16.94
CA GLN A 425 -11.12 -10.70 17.46
C GLN A 425 -11.10 -10.25 18.92
N ALA A 426 -10.66 -11.14 19.81
CA ALA A 426 -10.68 -10.88 21.26
C ALA A 426 -9.80 -9.71 21.68
N ASP A 427 -8.67 -9.48 21.03
CA ASP A 427 -7.76 -8.35 21.27
C ASP A 427 -8.33 -7.01 20.78
N ARG A 428 -9.39 -7.03 19.98
CA ARG A 428 -10.10 -5.87 19.44
C ARG A 428 -11.45 -5.64 20.10
N TYR A 429 -11.81 -6.46 21.08
CA TYR A 429 -13.12 -6.39 21.73
C TYR A 429 -13.38 -5.00 22.36
N VAL A 430 -14.48 -4.37 21.95
CA VAL A 430 -14.99 -3.13 22.52
C VAL A 430 -16.30 -3.43 23.24
N PRO A 431 -16.41 -3.17 24.56
CA PRO A 431 -17.65 -3.39 25.30
C PRO A 431 -18.84 -2.68 24.63
N GLU A 432 -19.99 -3.35 24.57
CA GLU A 432 -21.18 -2.83 23.90
C GLU A 432 -21.58 -1.42 24.37
N ARG A 433 -21.42 -1.14 25.67
CA ARG A 433 -21.66 0.21 26.25
C ARG A 433 -20.85 1.33 25.60
N LEU A 434 -19.64 1.03 25.05
CA LEU A 434 -18.81 2.01 24.37
C LEU A 434 -19.14 2.13 22.88
N ARG A 435 -19.76 1.11 22.27
CA ARG A 435 -20.23 1.15 20.87
C ARG A 435 -21.35 2.15 20.65
N ARG A 436 -22.23 2.33 21.65
CA ARG A 436 -23.38 3.25 21.62
C ARG A 436 -22.97 4.73 21.69
N ILE A 437 -21.72 5.03 22.01
CA ILE A 437 -21.19 6.40 22.14
C ILE A 437 -20.55 6.88 20.83
N ALA A 438 -20.29 5.99 19.87
CA ALA A 438 -19.74 6.37 18.57
C ALA A 438 -20.80 7.15 17.76
N PRO A 439 -20.54 8.38 17.32
CA PRO A 439 -21.48 9.13 16.49
C PRO A 439 -21.71 8.39 15.17
N GLY A 440 -22.95 8.03 14.86
CA GLY A 440 -23.34 7.44 13.58
C GLY A 440 -23.78 5.98 13.63
N SER A 441 -23.90 5.34 14.79
CA SER A 441 -24.64 4.06 14.89
C SER A 441 -26.14 4.35 14.85
N PRO A 442 -26.92 3.81 13.91
CA PRO A 442 -28.38 3.92 13.98
C PRO A 442 -28.86 3.17 15.23
N VAL A 443 -29.76 3.80 15.98
CA VAL A 443 -30.54 3.25 17.09
C VAL A 443 -31.52 2.21 16.54
#